data_4dbdc9e6393c0564e0a0de64d3090fa2
#
_entry.id   4dbdc9e6393c0564e0a0de64d3090fa2
#
_cell.length_a   1.000
_cell.length_b   1.000
_cell.length_c   1.000
_cell.angle_alpha   90.00
_cell.angle_beta   90.00
_cell.angle_gamma   90.00
#
_symmetry.space_group_name_H-M   'P 1'
#
loop_
_entity.id
_entity.type
_entity.pdbx_description
1 polymer ?
#
loop_
_entity_poly.entity_id
_entity_poly.type
_entity_poly.pdbx_seq_one_letter_code
_entity_poly.pdbx_strand_id
1 'polypeptide(L)'
;MLTKLISHEWKDTFKVPVLLLTITVLLSAASLVYFSVADQATADIDLNVRNFVLYIAYILILSGLSMILTIYFAIRFYKNLYTDEGYLMHTLPVKPWMLIVSKLTIGTIWFYLIDLLLVGAITLITLIALPTMAYFSPEDLLELRTMFQSYHTIFTVPSILFLAIPVMIISSVFSLLTIYASISLGQLFS
;
A
#
# COMPACT_ATOMS: atom_id res chain seq x y z
N MET A 1 -8.31 -28.77 -6.58
CA MET A 1 -7.79 -28.68 -5.20
C MET A 1 -7.25 -27.29 -4.89
N LEU A 2 -6.43 -26.68 -5.72
CA LEU A 2 -5.87 -25.33 -5.50
C LEU A 2 -6.95 -24.26 -5.27
N THR A 3 -8.02 -24.23 -6.07
CA THR A 3 -9.14 -23.29 -5.92
C THR A 3 -9.85 -23.37 -4.57
N LYS A 4 -9.98 -24.58 -3.99
CA LYS A 4 -10.56 -24.73 -2.65
C LYS A 4 -9.62 -24.18 -1.57
N LEU A 5 -8.30 -24.38 -1.71
CA LEU A 5 -7.29 -23.81 -0.81
C LEU A 5 -7.32 -22.27 -0.86
N ILE A 6 -7.35 -21.70 -2.05
CA ILE A 6 -7.44 -20.25 -2.25
C ILE A 6 -8.72 -19.67 -1.59
N SER A 7 -9.86 -20.34 -1.79
CA SER A 7 -11.12 -19.89 -1.18
C SER A 7 -11.10 -19.96 0.34
N HIS A 8 -10.44 -20.96 0.93
CA HIS A 8 -10.28 -21.07 2.38
C HIS A 8 -9.37 -19.97 2.91
N GLU A 9 -8.18 -19.79 2.33
CA GLU A 9 -7.24 -18.74 2.69
C GLU A 9 -7.86 -17.33 2.57
N TRP A 10 -8.69 -17.10 1.54
CA TRP A 10 -9.39 -15.83 1.38
C TRP A 10 -10.28 -15.52 2.60
N LYS A 11 -11.09 -16.47 3.03
CA LYS A 11 -12.01 -16.29 4.17
C LYS A 11 -11.26 -16.05 5.48
N ASP A 12 -10.18 -16.79 5.68
CA ASP A 12 -9.39 -16.68 6.91
C ASP A 12 -8.56 -15.38 6.98
N THR A 13 -8.14 -14.86 5.81
CA THR A 13 -7.31 -13.66 5.75
C THR A 13 -8.13 -12.37 5.73
N PHE A 14 -9.41 -12.42 5.34
CA PHE A 14 -10.25 -11.28 5.00
C PHE A 14 -10.35 -10.20 6.08
N LYS A 15 -10.43 -10.57 7.36
CA LYS A 15 -10.76 -9.65 8.47
C LYS A 15 -9.78 -8.49 8.63
N VAL A 16 -8.47 -8.79 8.70
CA VAL A 16 -7.43 -7.78 8.99
C VAL A 16 -7.19 -6.85 7.80
N PRO A 17 -6.99 -7.34 6.56
CA PRO A 17 -6.83 -6.45 5.41
C PRO A 17 -8.04 -5.54 5.16
N VAL A 18 -9.27 -6.03 5.32
CA VAL A 18 -10.47 -5.21 5.17
C VAL A 18 -10.54 -4.11 6.24
N LEU A 19 -10.19 -4.43 7.48
CA LEU A 19 -10.12 -3.43 8.55
C LEU A 19 -9.08 -2.35 8.20
N LEU A 20 -7.90 -2.72 7.71
CA LEU A 20 -6.88 -1.77 7.28
C LEU A 20 -7.35 -0.92 6.08
N LEU A 21 -8.02 -1.53 5.09
CA LEU A 21 -8.62 -0.79 3.98
C LEU A 21 -9.67 0.24 4.47
N THR A 22 -10.55 -0.14 5.39
CA THR A 22 -11.56 0.78 5.92
C THR A 22 -10.93 1.95 6.68
N ILE A 23 -9.91 1.68 7.50
CA ILE A 23 -9.16 2.73 8.21
C ILE A 23 -8.47 3.68 7.19
N THR A 24 -7.85 3.14 6.16
CA THR A 24 -7.18 3.93 5.12
C THR A 24 -8.18 4.82 4.38
N VAL A 25 -9.36 4.30 4.02
CA VAL A 25 -10.43 5.08 3.36
C VAL A 25 -10.95 6.19 4.27
N LEU A 26 -11.23 5.89 5.54
CA LEU A 26 -11.72 6.89 6.50
C LEU A 26 -10.68 7.99 6.75
N LEU A 27 -9.41 7.62 6.90
CA LEU A 27 -8.33 8.57 7.09
C LEU A 27 -8.15 9.46 5.85
N SER A 28 -8.21 8.88 4.64
CA SER A 28 -8.11 9.64 3.39
C SER A 28 -9.29 10.59 3.22
N ALA A 29 -10.51 10.14 3.52
CA ALA A 29 -11.70 11.00 3.46
C ALA A 29 -11.61 12.18 4.44
N ALA A 30 -11.17 11.95 5.67
CA ALA A 30 -10.98 13.01 6.66
C ALA A 30 -9.91 14.02 6.20
N SER A 31 -8.79 13.53 5.64
CA SER A 31 -7.73 14.39 5.11
C SER A 31 -8.19 15.19 3.89
N LEU A 32 -8.97 14.58 2.99
CA LEU A 32 -9.56 15.28 1.83
C LEU A 32 -10.48 16.42 2.29
N VAL A 33 -11.36 16.18 3.27
CA VAL A 33 -12.24 17.21 3.81
C VAL A 33 -11.42 18.34 4.44
N TYR A 34 -10.42 18.00 5.25
CA TYR A 34 -9.57 19.00 5.88
C TYR A 34 -8.87 19.90 4.84
N PHE A 35 -8.16 19.32 3.87
CA PHE A 35 -7.40 20.10 2.87
C PHE A 35 -8.29 20.82 1.86
N SER A 36 -9.52 20.35 1.61
CA SER A 36 -10.46 21.04 0.72
C SER A 36 -11.09 22.29 1.37
N VAL A 37 -11.17 22.32 2.70
CA VAL A 37 -11.73 23.45 3.46
C VAL A 37 -10.61 24.39 3.97
N ALA A 38 -9.37 23.88 4.07
CA ALA A 38 -8.22 24.69 4.46
C ALA A 38 -8.06 25.87 3.48
N ASP A 39 -7.95 27.07 4.02
CA ASP A 39 -7.71 28.27 3.22
C ASP A 39 -6.47 28.09 2.35
N GLN A 40 -6.61 28.44 1.07
CA GLN A 40 -5.48 28.45 0.15
C GLN A 40 -4.44 29.43 0.67
N ALA A 41 -3.17 29.07 0.50
CA ALA A 41 -1.96 29.74 0.98
C ALA A 41 -2.19 31.19 1.47
N THR A 42 -2.31 31.32 2.76
CA THR A 42 -2.41 32.65 3.41
C THR A 42 -1.00 33.18 3.64
N ALA A 43 -0.88 34.53 3.80
CA ALA A 43 0.38 35.13 4.22
C ALA A 43 0.80 34.72 5.66
N ASP A 44 -0.02 33.91 6.34
CA ASP A 44 0.21 33.44 7.69
C ASP A 44 1.12 32.18 7.64
N ILE A 45 2.36 32.35 8.03
CA ILE A 45 3.40 31.34 8.08
C ILE A 45 3.00 30.16 8.99
N ASP A 46 2.34 30.48 10.12
CA ASP A 46 1.96 29.42 11.09
C ASP A 46 0.92 28.46 10.53
N LEU A 47 -0.02 28.96 9.72
CA LEU A 47 -1.02 28.11 9.04
C LEU A 47 -0.38 27.19 8.00
N ASN A 48 0.58 27.71 7.25
CA ASN A 48 1.28 26.94 6.22
C ASN A 48 2.15 25.83 6.84
N VAL A 49 2.88 26.15 7.93
CA VAL A 49 3.66 25.15 8.69
C VAL A 49 2.75 24.06 9.24
N ARG A 50 1.60 24.42 9.80
CA ARG A 50 0.62 23.48 10.31
C ARG A 50 0.12 22.53 9.22
N ASN A 51 -0.26 23.04 8.06
CA ASN A 51 -0.73 22.24 6.93
C ASN A 51 0.35 21.26 6.44
N PHE A 52 1.60 21.71 6.38
CA PHE A 52 2.74 20.87 6.03
C PHE A 52 2.96 19.74 7.05
N VAL A 53 2.95 20.05 8.34
CA VAL A 53 3.10 19.06 9.41
C VAL A 53 1.98 18.01 9.37
N LEU A 54 0.73 18.43 9.15
CA LEU A 54 -0.40 17.51 9.03
C LEU A 54 -0.29 16.61 7.78
N TYR A 55 0.20 17.15 6.67
CA TYR A 55 0.45 16.35 5.46
C TYR A 55 1.53 15.30 5.69
N ILE A 56 2.65 15.65 6.31
CA ILE A 56 3.70 14.69 6.66
C ILE A 56 3.18 13.63 7.64
N ALA A 57 2.43 14.05 8.66
CA ALA A 57 1.82 13.11 9.61
C ALA A 57 0.88 12.12 8.90
N TYR A 58 0.08 12.57 7.95
CA TYR A 58 -0.78 11.73 7.13
C TYR A 58 0.04 10.67 6.37
N ILE A 59 1.11 11.05 5.68
CA ILE A 59 1.98 10.12 4.96
C ILE A 59 2.60 9.08 5.91
N LEU A 60 3.08 9.52 7.08
CA LEU A 60 3.67 8.62 8.09
C LEU A 60 2.64 7.61 8.63
N ILE A 61 1.40 8.02 8.86
CA ILE A 61 0.35 7.12 9.31
C ILE A 61 0.03 6.09 8.21
N LEU A 62 -0.09 6.51 6.96
CA LEU A 62 -0.34 5.61 5.83
C LEU A 62 0.80 4.59 5.65
N SER A 63 2.06 5.03 5.76
CA SER A 63 3.21 4.11 5.69
C SER A 63 3.21 3.12 6.86
N GLY A 64 2.80 3.55 8.04
CA GLY A 64 2.62 2.68 9.20
C GLY A 64 1.56 1.59 8.97
N LEU A 65 0.44 1.93 8.32
CA LEU A 65 -0.61 0.95 7.98
C LEU A 65 -0.09 -0.12 7.00
N SER A 66 0.72 0.26 6.01
CA SER A 66 1.33 -0.72 5.10
C SER A 66 2.33 -1.64 5.81
N MET A 67 3.08 -1.10 6.78
CA MET A 67 3.98 -1.89 7.61
C MET A 67 3.22 -2.91 8.48
N ILE A 68 2.07 -2.53 9.05
CA ILE A 68 1.22 -3.44 9.82
C ILE A 68 0.73 -4.59 8.94
N LEU A 69 0.33 -4.33 7.70
CA LEU A 69 -0.05 -5.37 6.75
C LEU A 69 1.09 -6.35 6.49
N THR A 70 2.30 -5.82 6.28
CA THR A 70 3.52 -6.61 6.06
C THR A 70 3.79 -7.55 7.23
N ILE A 71 3.75 -7.04 8.46
CA ILE A 71 3.94 -7.82 9.69
C ILE A 71 2.83 -8.87 9.84
N TYR A 72 1.58 -8.52 9.55
CA TYR A 72 0.46 -9.45 9.60
C TYR A 72 0.67 -10.66 8.68
N PHE A 73 1.06 -10.45 7.42
CA PHE A 73 1.33 -11.55 6.49
C PHE A 73 2.55 -12.37 6.89
N ALA A 74 3.60 -11.73 7.44
CA ALA A 74 4.77 -12.42 7.97
C ALA A 74 4.41 -13.38 9.12
N ILE A 75 3.67 -12.87 10.12
CA ILE A 75 3.23 -13.67 11.27
C ILE A 75 2.30 -14.81 10.82
N ARG A 76 1.37 -14.51 9.92
CA ARG A 76 0.44 -15.51 9.39
C ARG A 76 1.17 -16.61 8.63
N PHE A 77 2.13 -16.26 7.78
CA PHE A 77 2.95 -17.22 7.06
C PHE A 77 3.72 -18.14 8.02
N TYR A 78 4.36 -17.54 9.03
CA TYR A 78 5.09 -18.28 10.05
C TYR A 78 4.18 -19.24 10.82
N LYS A 79 3.06 -18.75 11.34
CA LYS A 79 2.10 -19.58 12.08
C LYS A 79 1.59 -20.75 11.27
N ASN A 80 1.22 -20.52 10.03
CA ASN A 80 0.58 -21.53 9.20
C ASN A 80 1.55 -22.62 8.68
N LEU A 81 2.87 -22.38 8.63
CA LEU A 81 3.82 -23.35 8.09
C LEU A 81 4.77 -23.94 9.14
N TYR A 82 5.08 -23.19 10.21
CA TYR A 82 6.15 -23.55 11.14
C TYR A 82 5.68 -23.77 12.59
N THR A 83 4.37 -23.68 12.86
CA THR A 83 3.79 -24.02 14.17
C THR A 83 2.93 -25.28 14.08
N ASP A 84 2.22 -25.62 15.14
CA ASP A 84 1.33 -26.79 15.22
C ASP A 84 0.28 -26.85 14.09
N GLU A 85 -0.17 -25.69 13.59
CA GLU A 85 -1.06 -25.62 12.43
C GLU A 85 -0.35 -26.13 11.16
N GLY A 86 0.97 -25.88 11.04
CA GLY A 86 1.79 -26.35 9.93
C GLY A 86 1.85 -27.88 9.85
N TYR A 87 1.96 -28.55 10.99
CA TYR A 87 1.96 -30.02 11.03
C TYR A 87 0.67 -30.59 10.41
N LEU A 88 -0.47 -30.03 10.75
CA LEU A 88 -1.77 -30.45 10.17
C LEU A 88 -1.84 -30.16 8.66
N MET A 89 -1.25 -29.05 8.20
CA MET A 89 -1.22 -28.72 6.78
C MET A 89 -0.35 -29.68 5.97
N HIS A 90 0.75 -30.18 6.54
CA HIS A 90 1.63 -31.17 5.88
C HIS A 90 1.03 -32.57 5.83
N THR A 91 0.02 -32.88 6.63
CA THR A 91 -0.73 -34.16 6.57
C THR A 91 -1.79 -34.18 5.46
N LEU A 92 -2.11 -33.03 4.87
CA LEU A 92 -3.06 -32.95 3.75
C LEU A 92 -2.47 -33.61 2.49
N PRO A 93 -3.28 -34.35 1.70
CA PRO A 93 -2.82 -35.00 0.46
C PRO A 93 -2.70 -33.97 -0.68
N VAL A 94 -1.93 -32.90 -0.46
CA VAL A 94 -1.67 -31.83 -1.43
C VAL A 94 -0.17 -31.60 -1.58
N LYS A 95 0.25 -31.20 -2.78
CA LYS A 95 1.68 -30.92 -3.03
C LYS A 95 2.10 -29.64 -2.26
N PRO A 96 3.27 -29.61 -1.58
CA PRO A 96 3.70 -28.46 -0.77
C PRO A 96 3.71 -27.11 -1.51
N TRP A 97 4.06 -27.12 -2.80
CA TRP A 97 4.05 -25.89 -3.61
C TRP A 97 2.64 -25.27 -3.75
N MET A 98 1.56 -26.09 -3.71
CA MET A 98 0.20 -25.57 -3.79
C MET A 98 -0.18 -24.76 -2.55
N LEU A 99 0.35 -25.10 -1.39
CA LEU A 99 0.16 -24.37 -0.14
C LEU A 99 0.84 -22.99 -0.20
N ILE A 100 2.07 -22.95 -0.70
CA ILE A 100 2.82 -21.68 -0.84
C ILE A 100 2.15 -20.78 -1.88
N VAL A 101 1.79 -21.33 -3.05
CA VAL A 101 1.15 -20.56 -4.13
C VAL A 101 -0.21 -20.00 -3.70
N SER A 102 -1.02 -20.75 -2.95
CA SER A 102 -2.31 -20.24 -2.46
C SER A 102 -2.12 -19.03 -1.53
N LYS A 103 -1.16 -19.09 -0.60
CA LYS A 103 -0.85 -17.99 0.33
C LYS A 103 -0.26 -16.79 -0.40
N LEU A 104 0.65 -17.03 -1.35
CA LEU A 104 1.25 -15.97 -2.15
C LEU A 104 0.18 -15.26 -2.98
N THR A 105 -0.71 -15.99 -3.64
CA THR A 105 -1.78 -15.41 -4.47
C THR A 105 -2.70 -14.49 -3.65
N ILE A 106 -3.18 -14.97 -2.49
CA ILE A 106 -4.07 -14.17 -1.65
C ILE A 106 -3.34 -12.96 -1.06
N GLY A 107 -2.12 -13.16 -0.58
CA GLY A 107 -1.28 -12.07 -0.08
C GLY A 107 -1.04 -11.00 -1.13
N THR A 108 -0.67 -11.41 -2.36
CA THR A 108 -0.44 -10.47 -3.47
C THR A 108 -1.69 -9.65 -3.79
N ILE A 109 -2.88 -10.27 -3.81
CA ILE A 109 -4.13 -9.56 -4.08
C ILE A 109 -4.37 -8.48 -3.01
N TRP A 110 -4.20 -8.80 -1.72
CA TRP A 110 -4.39 -7.85 -0.64
C TRP A 110 -3.35 -6.72 -0.63
N PHE A 111 -2.07 -7.05 -0.87
CA PHE A 111 -1.02 -6.04 -1.00
C PHE A 111 -1.31 -5.10 -2.15
N TYR A 112 -1.64 -5.65 -3.33
CA TYR A 112 -1.97 -4.85 -4.50
C TYR A 112 -3.15 -3.90 -4.27
N LEU A 113 -4.23 -4.39 -3.63
CA LEU A 113 -5.41 -3.57 -3.34
C LEU A 113 -5.08 -2.43 -2.36
N ILE A 114 -4.29 -2.70 -1.34
CA ILE A 114 -3.89 -1.68 -0.36
C ILE A 114 -2.91 -0.69 -0.98
N ASP A 115 -1.90 -1.16 -1.72
CA ASP A 115 -0.94 -0.30 -2.42
C ASP A 115 -1.63 0.61 -3.44
N LEU A 116 -2.59 0.09 -4.21
CA LEU A 116 -3.38 0.88 -5.15
C LEU A 116 -4.16 2.00 -4.44
N LEU A 117 -4.78 1.67 -3.32
CA LEU A 117 -5.54 2.64 -2.52
C LEU A 117 -4.61 3.68 -1.87
N LEU A 118 -3.45 3.26 -1.34
CA LEU A 118 -2.45 4.15 -0.75
C LEU A 118 -1.90 5.13 -1.78
N VAL A 119 -1.46 4.64 -2.94
CA VAL A 119 -0.94 5.49 -4.02
C VAL A 119 -2.02 6.47 -4.50
N GLY A 120 -3.25 5.99 -4.71
CA GLY A 120 -4.38 6.84 -5.09
C GLY A 120 -4.70 7.91 -4.03
N ALA A 121 -4.72 7.55 -2.76
CA ALA A 121 -4.99 8.47 -1.66
C ALA A 121 -3.88 9.53 -1.52
N ILE A 122 -2.61 9.12 -1.57
CA ILE A 122 -1.48 10.05 -1.49
C ILE A 122 -1.50 11.03 -2.67
N THR A 123 -1.70 10.54 -3.90
CA THR A 123 -1.73 11.42 -5.09
C THR A 123 -2.87 12.42 -5.04
N LEU A 124 -4.08 12.00 -4.67
CA LEU A 124 -5.24 12.91 -4.56
C LEU A 124 -5.01 13.99 -3.51
N ILE A 125 -4.53 13.61 -2.33
CA ILE A 125 -4.30 14.57 -1.25
C ILE A 125 -3.13 15.49 -1.58
N THR A 126 -2.07 15.00 -2.21
CA THR A 126 -0.96 15.84 -2.66
C THR A 126 -1.45 16.94 -3.63
N LEU A 127 -2.29 16.59 -4.60
CA LEU A 127 -2.83 17.54 -5.55
C LEU A 127 -3.67 18.65 -4.88
N ILE A 128 -4.38 18.34 -3.79
CA ILE A 128 -5.22 19.28 -3.05
C ILE A 128 -4.39 20.07 -2.01
N ALA A 129 -3.43 19.40 -1.36
CA ALA A 129 -2.64 20.01 -0.30
C ALA A 129 -1.53 20.95 -0.81
N LEU A 130 -0.96 20.69 -1.99
CA LEU A 130 0.11 21.53 -2.56
C LEU A 130 -0.24 23.02 -2.60
N PRO A 131 -1.44 23.45 -3.06
CA PRO A 131 -1.79 24.86 -3.08
C PRO A 131 -1.96 25.49 -1.69
N THR A 132 -2.18 24.69 -0.64
CA THR A 132 -2.33 25.18 0.74
C THR A 132 -1.00 25.33 1.47
N MET A 133 0.10 24.92 0.84
CA MET A 133 1.45 24.98 1.38
C MET A 133 2.22 26.10 0.65
N ALA A 134 2.34 27.26 1.23
CA ALA A 134 2.99 28.43 0.62
C ALA A 134 4.53 28.34 0.59
N TYR A 135 5.09 27.13 0.53
CA TYR A 135 6.54 26.96 0.39
C TYR A 135 7.02 27.04 -1.06
N PHE A 136 6.09 27.00 -2.00
CA PHE A 136 6.41 27.14 -3.42
C PHE A 136 6.05 28.56 -3.86
N SER A 137 7.04 29.29 -4.37
CA SER A 137 6.76 30.56 -5.03
C SER A 137 5.86 30.33 -6.26
N PRO A 138 5.10 31.33 -6.73
CA PRO A 138 4.33 31.20 -7.97
C PRO A 138 5.22 30.76 -9.16
N GLU A 139 6.50 31.12 -9.14
CA GLU A 139 7.51 30.74 -10.13
C GLU A 139 7.86 29.25 -10.05
N ASP A 140 8.05 28.70 -8.83
CA ASP A 140 8.30 27.27 -8.61
C ASP A 140 7.12 26.40 -9.08
N LEU A 141 5.88 26.87 -8.82
CA LEU A 141 4.67 26.20 -9.30
C LEU A 141 4.55 26.21 -10.83
N LEU A 142 5.01 27.29 -11.47
CA LEU A 142 5.04 27.42 -12.93
C LEU A 142 6.09 26.48 -13.51
N GLU A 143 7.23 26.38 -12.88
CA GLU A 143 8.32 25.48 -13.28
C GLU A 143 7.91 24.00 -13.14
N LEU A 144 7.28 23.63 -12.02
CA LEU A 144 6.69 22.30 -11.83
C LEU A 144 5.64 22.01 -12.90
N ARG A 145 4.75 22.97 -13.19
CA ARG A 145 3.71 22.81 -14.21
C ARG A 145 4.31 22.62 -15.61
N THR A 146 5.36 23.35 -15.95
CA THR A 146 6.07 23.19 -17.26
C THR A 146 6.79 21.85 -17.33
N MET A 147 7.39 21.38 -16.23
CA MET A 147 7.93 20.02 -16.14
C MET A 147 6.84 18.97 -16.36
N PHE A 148 5.73 19.06 -15.65
CA PHE A 148 4.61 18.10 -15.86
C PHE A 148 4.03 18.18 -17.27
N GLN A 149 3.96 19.34 -17.89
CA GLN A 149 3.52 19.47 -19.29
C GLN A 149 4.51 18.85 -20.28
N SER A 150 5.81 18.97 -20.06
CA SER A 150 6.82 18.33 -20.90
C SER A 150 6.80 16.80 -20.74
N TYR A 151 6.56 16.28 -19.55
CA TYR A 151 6.34 14.85 -19.33
C TYR A 151 5.04 14.35 -19.94
N HIS A 152 3.98 15.17 -19.97
CA HIS A 152 2.70 14.82 -20.57
C HIS A 152 2.78 14.61 -22.10
N THR A 153 3.76 15.18 -22.77
CA THR A 153 4.02 14.92 -24.20
C THR A 153 4.67 13.57 -24.43
N ILE A 154 5.43 13.05 -23.44
CA ILE A 154 6.13 11.77 -23.55
C ILE A 154 5.28 10.62 -22.97
N PHE A 155 4.59 10.87 -21.86
CA PHE A 155 3.74 9.90 -21.18
C PHE A 155 2.28 10.40 -21.14
N THR A 156 1.45 9.84 -21.98
CA THR A 156 0.01 10.03 -21.86
C THR A 156 -0.51 9.32 -20.61
N VAL A 157 -1.54 9.85 -19.95
CA VAL A 157 -2.15 9.24 -18.75
C VAL A 157 -2.43 7.73 -18.94
N PRO A 158 -2.95 7.25 -20.11
CA PRO A 158 -3.10 5.82 -20.35
C PRO A 158 -1.79 5.03 -20.35
N SER A 159 -0.69 5.58 -20.88
CA SER A 159 0.60 4.87 -20.91
C SER A 159 1.22 4.74 -19.52
N ILE A 160 1.06 5.76 -18.66
CA ILE A 160 1.50 5.70 -17.26
C ILE A 160 0.72 4.63 -16.49
N LEU A 161 -0.59 4.59 -16.64
CA LEU A 161 -1.44 3.58 -16.00
C LEU A 161 -1.11 2.17 -16.51
N PHE A 162 -0.87 2.01 -17.81
CA PHE A 162 -0.50 0.74 -18.41
C PHE A 162 0.82 0.19 -17.87
N LEU A 163 1.79 1.05 -17.53
CA LEU A 163 3.06 0.66 -16.92
C LEU A 163 2.96 0.50 -15.39
N ALA A 164 2.19 1.36 -14.72
CA ALA A 164 2.08 1.36 -13.26
C ALA A 164 1.43 0.07 -12.74
N ILE A 165 0.37 -0.41 -13.38
CA ILE A 165 -0.36 -1.61 -12.94
C ILE A 165 0.55 -2.85 -12.86
N PRO A 166 1.27 -3.26 -13.93
CA PRO A 166 2.14 -4.42 -13.84
C PRO A 166 3.32 -4.21 -12.88
N VAL A 167 3.88 -3.01 -12.78
CA VAL A 167 4.94 -2.70 -11.83
C VAL A 167 4.46 -2.87 -10.39
N MET A 168 3.26 -2.38 -10.05
CA MET A 168 2.68 -2.57 -8.71
C MET A 168 2.43 -4.05 -8.40
N ILE A 169 1.93 -4.84 -9.36
CA ILE A 169 1.73 -6.28 -9.16
C ILE A 169 3.07 -6.98 -8.92
N ILE A 170 4.09 -6.70 -9.72
CA ILE A 170 5.43 -7.29 -9.57
C ILE A 170 6.04 -6.90 -8.22
N SER A 171 5.92 -5.64 -7.82
CA SER A 171 6.37 -5.12 -6.52
C SER A 171 5.71 -5.85 -5.35
N SER A 172 4.39 -6.02 -5.38
CA SER A 172 3.64 -6.74 -4.35
C SER A 172 4.07 -8.20 -4.24
N VAL A 173 4.24 -8.90 -5.38
CA VAL A 173 4.74 -10.29 -5.40
C VAL A 173 6.16 -10.36 -4.84
N PHE A 174 7.04 -9.47 -5.26
CA PHE A 174 8.45 -9.44 -4.81
C PHE A 174 8.56 -9.20 -3.30
N SER A 175 7.79 -8.24 -2.77
CA SER A 175 7.75 -7.94 -1.33
C SER A 175 7.35 -9.17 -0.50
N LEU A 176 6.28 -9.86 -0.90
CA LEU A 176 5.84 -11.07 -0.21
C LEU A 176 6.83 -12.22 -0.33
N LEU A 177 7.41 -12.45 -1.52
CA LEU A 177 8.42 -13.48 -1.71
C LEU A 177 9.65 -13.24 -0.83
N THR A 178 10.09 -12.00 -0.72
CA THR A 178 11.23 -11.62 0.14
C THR A 178 10.94 -11.95 1.61
N ILE A 179 9.74 -11.63 2.10
CA ILE A 179 9.31 -11.92 3.47
C ILE A 179 9.27 -13.44 3.71
N TYR A 180 8.61 -14.18 2.81
CA TYR A 180 8.45 -15.63 2.94
C TYR A 180 9.81 -16.36 2.84
N ALA A 181 10.68 -15.92 1.93
CA ALA A 181 12.03 -16.44 1.80
C ALA A 181 12.86 -16.17 3.06
N SER A 182 12.80 -14.97 3.62
CA SER A 182 13.52 -14.59 4.85
C SER A 182 13.09 -15.45 6.04
N ILE A 183 11.79 -15.69 6.20
CA ILE A 183 11.25 -16.54 7.26
C ILE A 183 11.71 -17.99 7.06
N SER A 184 11.60 -18.51 5.82
CA SER A 184 11.99 -19.89 5.50
C SER A 184 13.49 -20.12 5.70
N LEU A 185 14.34 -19.17 5.32
CA LEU A 185 15.78 -19.25 5.56
C LEU A 185 16.11 -19.17 7.04
N GLY A 186 15.43 -18.31 7.80
CA GLY A 186 15.62 -18.23 9.25
C GLY A 186 15.35 -19.55 9.97
N GLN A 187 14.39 -20.33 9.50
CA GLN A 187 14.05 -21.64 10.07
C GLN A 187 15.07 -22.76 9.72
N LEU A 188 15.89 -22.58 8.67
CA LEU A 188 16.95 -23.54 8.34
C LEU A 188 18.14 -23.47 9.31
N PHE A 189 18.30 -22.34 10.04
CA PHE A 189 19.38 -22.09 10.95
C PHE A 189 18.96 -22.13 12.44
N SER A 190 17.69 -22.40 12.71
CA SER A 190 17.11 -22.58 14.03
C SER A 190 17.05 -24.06 14.41
#